data_cd08bff8f220063ea7f1d71b4334b8c5
#
_entry.id   cd08bff8f220063ea7f1d71b4334b8c5
#
_cell.length_a   1.000
_cell.length_b   1.000
_cell.length_c   1.000
_cell.angle_alpha   90.00
_cell.angle_beta   90.00
_cell.angle_gamma   90.00
#
_symmetry.space_group_name_H-M   'P 1'
#
loop_
_entity.id
_entity.type
_entity.pdbx_description
1 polymer ?
#
loop_
_entity_poly.entity_id
_entity_poly.type
_entity_poly.pdbx_seq_one_letter_code
_entity_poly.pdbx_strand_id
1 'polypeptide(L)'
;MHNCYFYFLKYPSLVNYSSIAIEVRDSQESETARDREDDNMLSKRLQMIVRNLLCFYNRHRRQTSERWLCVTGVLCLVILYQRYRTRDPGYPGHVARVEDSEGHVHTYHSRTSPLVFIGGHPRSGTTLMRAILDSHAEVRCGEESRIIPRVVSMREAWLKNEKEAERLLQGGIDRKVVDSALTSFILETIANHGEPAPVLCNKDPLTLKWGSYMADLFPNSKWLFMMRDGRAVIHSVITRKVTISGFKLDEPRQCLGRWNKIVENMNTQCNAIGSTRCMIVYYEQLVLHPKKWISLILDFLDLPWDEKVLHHEQSINKPGGVRVSKVERSSDQIIKPINSDALTSWVGYFDEDILEDMDAIAPMLRKFGYDPEDNDPVYGVPDGEVINNTNDIHDKKQYWENKARELLSEMDKTKDDEFD
;
A
#
# COMPACT_ATOMS: atom_id res chain seq x y z
N MET A 1 22.42 -11.93 3.55
CA MET A 1 22.85 -12.55 4.83
C MET A 1 24.37 -12.55 5.05
N HIS A 2 25.23 -12.50 4.03
CA HIS A 2 26.69 -12.56 4.22
C HIS A 2 27.35 -11.26 4.74
N ASN A 3 26.80 -10.09 4.49
CA ASN A 3 27.43 -8.82 4.90
C ASN A 3 27.12 -8.35 6.33
N CYS A 4 26.10 -8.85 6.99
CA CYS A 4 25.82 -8.52 8.40
C CYS A 4 26.67 -9.31 9.40
N TYR A 5 27.12 -10.51 9.01
CA TYR A 5 27.93 -11.37 9.90
C TYR A 5 29.35 -10.83 10.14
N PHE A 6 29.94 -10.13 9.17
CA PHE A 6 31.31 -9.60 9.28
C PHE A 6 31.42 -8.31 10.12
N TYR A 7 30.35 -7.55 10.27
CA TYR A 7 30.33 -6.31 11.04
C TYR A 7 30.29 -6.57 12.56
N PHE A 8 29.64 -7.64 12.97
CA PHE A 8 29.53 -7.99 14.40
C PHE A 8 30.83 -8.53 15.04
N LEU A 9 31.71 -9.09 14.23
CA LEU A 9 32.96 -9.70 14.72
C LEU A 9 34.16 -8.72 14.81
N LYS A 10 34.03 -7.54 14.19
CA LYS A 10 35.20 -6.63 14.07
C LYS A 10 35.30 -5.54 15.14
N TYR A 11 34.19 -5.21 15.84
CA TYR A 11 34.17 -4.16 16.87
C TYR A 11 33.24 -4.49 18.04
N PRO A 12 33.65 -5.34 18.99
CA PRO A 12 32.77 -5.71 20.12
C PRO A 12 32.57 -4.60 21.17
N SER A 13 33.26 -3.47 21.05
CA SER A 13 33.22 -2.39 22.04
C SER A 13 32.28 -1.22 21.70
N LEU A 14 31.60 -1.24 20.55
CA LEU A 14 30.78 -0.13 20.09
C LEU A 14 29.22 -0.37 20.18
N VAL A 15 28.82 -1.51 20.70
CA VAL A 15 27.40 -1.76 20.91
C VAL A 15 27.04 -1.38 22.34
N ASN A 16 26.44 -0.22 22.50
CA ASN A 16 25.86 0.24 23.75
C ASN A 16 24.56 -0.52 23.98
N TYR A 17 24.60 -1.61 24.76
CA TYR A 17 23.46 -2.51 25.01
C TYR A 17 22.29 -1.87 25.77
N SER A 18 22.40 -0.62 26.21
CA SER A 18 21.29 0.13 26.78
C SER A 18 20.28 0.64 25.75
N SER A 19 20.60 0.58 24.44
CA SER A 19 19.75 1.05 23.34
C SER A 19 19.03 -0.07 22.58
N ILE A 20 19.21 -1.34 22.96
CA ILE A 20 18.35 -2.44 22.52
C ILE A 20 17.21 -2.60 23.54
N ALA A 21 16.61 -1.49 23.93
CA ALA A 21 15.19 -1.50 24.27
C ALA A 21 14.48 -1.64 22.93
N ILE A 22 14.07 -2.87 22.61
CA ILE A 22 13.09 -3.11 21.56
C ILE A 22 11.90 -2.23 21.93
N GLU A 23 11.76 -1.13 21.23
CA GLU A 23 10.57 -0.28 21.30
C GLU A 23 9.43 -1.08 20.69
N VAL A 24 8.89 -2.02 21.48
CA VAL A 24 7.56 -2.60 21.27
C VAL A 24 6.60 -1.53 21.76
N ARG A 25 6.49 -0.44 20.99
CA ARG A 25 5.44 0.53 21.19
C ARG A 25 4.16 -0.01 20.58
N ASP A 26 3.20 -0.11 21.42
CA ASP A 26 1.77 -0.31 21.24
C ASP A 26 1.26 0.13 19.85
N SER A 27 1.04 -0.84 18.97
CA SER A 27 0.05 -0.73 17.90
C SER A 27 -1.25 -1.34 18.43
N GLN A 28 -1.88 -0.63 19.34
CA GLN A 28 -3.21 -0.97 19.81
C GLN A 28 -4.24 -0.18 19.03
N GLU A 29 -5.01 -0.93 18.23
CA GLU A 29 -6.48 -0.86 18.18
C GLU A 29 -6.98 -1.73 17.03
N SER A 30 -7.41 -2.96 17.35
CA SER A 30 -8.40 -3.78 16.64
C SER A 30 -8.20 -5.30 16.68
N GLU A 31 -7.53 -5.81 17.68
CA GLU A 31 -7.62 -7.24 18.02
C GLU A 31 -8.58 -7.45 19.17
N THR A 32 -9.32 -8.57 19.17
CA THR A 32 -10.22 -8.90 20.29
C THR A 32 -9.41 -8.99 21.59
N ALA A 33 -10.00 -8.61 22.72
CA ALA A 33 -9.29 -8.51 24.00
C ALA A 33 -8.59 -9.84 24.41
N ARG A 34 -9.11 -10.97 23.98
CA ARG A 34 -8.53 -12.31 24.27
C ARG A 34 -7.26 -12.61 23.47
N ASP A 35 -7.25 -12.33 22.18
CA ASP A 35 -6.05 -12.52 21.34
C ASP A 35 -4.95 -11.54 21.77
N ARG A 36 -5.34 -10.32 22.21
CA ARG A 36 -4.41 -9.35 22.80
C ARG A 36 -3.87 -9.76 24.17
N GLU A 37 -4.69 -10.38 25.01
CA GLU A 37 -4.21 -10.89 26.30
C GLU A 37 -3.22 -12.04 26.14
N ASP A 38 -3.46 -12.95 25.21
CA ASP A 38 -2.56 -14.08 24.96
C ASP A 38 -1.26 -13.62 24.28
N ASP A 39 -1.31 -12.73 23.27
CA ASP A 39 -0.11 -12.17 22.63
C ASP A 39 0.63 -11.22 23.58
N ASN A 40 -0.07 -10.42 24.37
CA ASN A 40 0.52 -9.54 25.38
C ASN A 40 1.12 -10.36 26.54
N MET A 41 0.47 -11.47 26.94
CA MET A 41 0.98 -12.37 27.96
C MET A 41 2.22 -13.13 27.47
N LEU A 42 2.22 -13.59 26.22
CA LEU A 42 3.37 -14.26 25.60
C LEU A 42 4.53 -13.27 25.37
N SER A 43 4.24 -12.06 24.91
CA SER A 43 5.23 -10.98 24.77
C SER A 43 5.84 -10.59 26.12
N LYS A 44 5.02 -10.43 27.16
CA LYS A 44 5.49 -10.15 28.53
C LYS A 44 6.32 -11.30 29.11
N ARG A 45 5.95 -12.55 28.87
CA ARG A 45 6.74 -13.73 29.28
C ARG A 45 8.07 -13.80 28.56
N LEU A 46 8.10 -13.53 27.25
CA LEU A 46 9.34 -13.46 26.47
C LEU A 46 10.25 -12.31 26.93
N GLN A 47 9.70 -11.12 27.18
CA GLN A 47 10.44 -9.98 27.73
C GLN A 47 11.04 -10.32 29.13
N MET A 48 10.28 -11.01 29.97
CA MET A 48 10.75 -11.46 31.28
C MET A 48 11.86 -12.50 31.15
N ILE A 49 11.77 -13.44 30.21
CA ILE A 49 12.81 -14.45 29.95
C ILE A 49 14.09 -13.77 29.42
N VAL A 50 13.97 -12.86 28.45
CA VAL A 50 15.11 -12.09 27.90
C VAL A 50 15.76 -11.24 28.99
N ARG A 51 14.95 -10.57 29.85
CA ARG A 51 15.47 -9.80 31.00
C ARG A 51 16.21 -10.66 32.01
N ASN A 52 15.68 -11.85 32.31
CA ASN A 52 16.32 -12.80 33.22
C ASN A 52 17.63 -13.36 32.62
N LEU A 53 17.66 -13.66 31.33
CA LEU A 53 18.87 -14.08 30.62
C LEU A 53 19.92 -12.97 30.56
N LEU A 54 19.53 -11.72 30.36
CA LEU A 54 20.45 -10.57 30.42
C LEU A 54 20.98 -10.33 31.83
N CYS A 55 20.13 -10.49 32.86
CA CYS A 55 20.58 -10.43 34.27
C CYS A 55 21.55 -11.56 34.59
N PHE A 56 21.31 -12.77 34.14
CA PHE A 56 22.19 -13.92 34.29
C PHE A 56 23.51 -13.70 33.56
N TYR A 57 23.47 -13.20 32.32
CA TYR A 57 24.65 -12.81 31.55
C TYR A 57 25.52 -11.77 32.27
N ASN A 58 24.90 -10.73 32.81
CA ASN A 58 25.62 -9.68 33.56
C ASN A 58 26.23 -10.17 34.87
N ARG A 59 25.60 -11.15 35.53
CA ARG A 59 26.04 -11.71 36.81
C ARG A 59 27.20 -12.67 36.65
N HIS A 60 27.32 -13.38 35.51
CA HIS A 60 28.34 -14.40 35.24
C HIS A 60 29.36 -13.95 34.19
N ARG A 61 29.69 -12.68 34.19
CA ARG A 61 30.56 -12.00 33.18
C ARG A 61 31.99 -12.56 33.04
N ARG A 62 32.43 -13.48 33.90
CA ARG A 62 33.81 -13.96 33.99
C ARG A 62 34.09 -15.33 33.35
N GLN A 63 33.11 -16.10 32.94
CA GLN A 63 33.32 -17.41 32.32
C GLN A 63 32.91 -17.42 30.83
N THR A 64 33.85 -17.75 29.94
CA THR A 64 33.67 -17.67 28.48
C THR A 64 32.72 -18.72 27.92
N SER A 65 32.59 -19.89 28.52
CA SER A 65 31.67 -20.97 28.09
C SER A 65 30.22 -20.64 28.31
N GLU A 66 29.88 -19.95 29.41
CA GLU A 66 28.49 -19.57 29.72
C GLU A 66 27.99 -18.40 28.85
N ARG A 67 28.89 -17.58 28.32
CA ARG A 67 28.55 -16.52 27.35
C ARG A 67 27.98 -17.06 26.06
N TRP A 68 28.59 -18.13 25.53
CA TRP A 68 28.09 -18.76 24.31
C TRP A 68 26.73 -19.41 24.51
N LEU A 69 26.46 -20.00 25.66
CA LEU A 69 25.15 -20.56 26.00
C LEU A 69 24.04 -19.47 26.08
N CYS A 70 24.36 -18.31 26.68
CA CYS A 70 23.40 -17.19 26.73
C CYS A 70 23.13 -16.59 25.32
N VAL A 71 24.20 -16.39 24.52
CA VAL A 71 24.04 -15.85 23.16
C VAL A 71 23.27 -16.82 22.25
N THR A 72 23.58 -18.11 22.32
CA THR A 72 22.83 -19.14 21.58
C THR A 72 21.38 -19.24 22.05
N GLY A 73 21.13 -19.15 23.36
CA GLY A 73 19.78 -19.13 23.93
C GLY A 73 18.94 -17.93 23.43
N VAL A 74 19.52 -16.72 23.43
CA VAL A 74 18.86 -15.51 22.88
C VAL A 74 18.64 -15.65 21.37
N LEU A 75 19.63 -16.16 20.64
CA LEU A 75 19.51 -16.40 19.20
C LEU A 75 18.41 -17.43 18.87
N CYS A 76 18.34 -18.51 19.64
CA CYS A 76 17.26 -19.50 19.51
C CYS A 76 15.89 -18.90 19.82
N LEU A 77 15.79 -18.05 20.85
CA LEU A 77 14.53 -17.36 21.17
C LEU A 77 14.13 -16.36 20.09
N VAL A 78 15.06 -15.64 19.51
CA VAL A 78 14.81 -14.74 18.37
C VAL A 78 14.38 -15.53 17.13
N ILE A 79 15.04 -16.66 16.85
CA ILE A 79 14.66 -17.55 15.74
C ILE A 79 13.28 -18.18 16.00
N LEU A 80 13.00 -18.61 17.23
CA LEU A 80 11.68 -19.15 17.60
C LEU A 80 10.61 -18.07 17.54
N TYR A 81 10.91 -16.83 17.96
CA TYR A 81 10.01 -15.68 17.84
C TYR A 81 9.78 -15.31 16.37
N GLN A 82 10.84 -15.29 15.55
CA GLN A 82 10.67 -15.06 14.11
C GLN A 82 9.86 -16.19 13.46
N ARG A 83 10.10 -17.45 13.80
CA ARG A 83 9.29 -18.59 13.34
C ARG A 83 7.84 -18.54 13.85
N TYR A 84 7.61 -18.03 15.06
CA TYR A 84 6.26 -17.82 15.58
C TYR A 84 5.56 -16.68 14.85
N ARG A 85 6.26 -15.58 14.60
CA ARG A 85 5.75 -14.43 13.85
C ARG A 85 5.51 -14.74 12.36
N THR A 86 6.28 -15.68 11.79
CA THR A 86 6.09 -16.20 10.43
C THR A 86 5.21 -17.44 10.39
N ARG A 87 4.61 -17.82 11.52
CA ARG A 87 3.64 -18.92 11.52
C ARG A 87 2.48 -18.51 10.64
N ASP A 88 2.28 -19.28 9.59
CA ASP A 88 1.10 -19.28 8.76
C ASP A 88 -0.15 -19.20 9.66
N PRO A 89 -0.99 -18.16 9.55
CA PRO A 89 -2.21 -18.06 10.36
C PRO A 89 -3.16 -19.24 10.16
N GLY A 90 -2.77 -20.24 9.32
CA GLY A 90 -3.52 -21.46 9.12
C GLY A 90 -4.80 -21.26 8.30
N TYR A 91 -4.89 -20.17 7.54
CA TYR A 91 -6.00 -20.01 6.60
C TYR A 91 -5.87 -21.01 5.46
N PRO A 92 -6.96 -21.68 5.07
CA PRO A 92 -6.95 -22.57 3.94
C PRO A 92 -6.58 -21.80 2.67
N GLY A 93 -5.76 -22.41 1.81
CA GLY A 93 -5.45 -21.85 0.49
C GLY A 93 -6.69 -21.92 -0.41
N HIS A 94 -6.98 -20.83 -1.11
CA HIS A 94 -8.05 -20.76 -2.12
C HIS A 94 -7.47 -20.67 -3.51
N VAL A 95 -8.25 -21.13 -4.49
CA VAL A 95 -7.85 -21.19 -5.90
C VAL A 95 -8.95 -20.58 -6.75
N ALA A 96 -8.58 -19.58 -7.56
CA ALA A 96 -9.42 -19.07 -8.63
C ALA A 96 -8.92 -19.60 -9.98
N ARG A 97 -9.85 -19.92 -10.89
CA ARG A 97 -9.55 -20.35 -12.27
C ARG A 97 -10.28 -19.43 -13.23
N VAL A 98 -9.53 -18.86 -14.16
CA VAL A 98 -10.05 -17.96 -15.17
C VAL A 98 -9.63 -18.47 -16.53
N GLU A 99 -10.55 -18.53 -17.46
CA GLU A 99 -10.32 -18.87 -18.85
C GLU A 99 -10.08 -17.60 -19.65
N ASP A 100 -9.02 -17.58 -20.47
CA ASP A 100 -8.75 -16.46 -21.37
C ASP A 100 -9.55 -16.57 -22.68
N SER A 101 -9.45 -15.57 -23.54
CA SER A 101 -10.15 -15.53 -24.84
C SER A 101 -9.74 -16.64 -25.81
N GLU A 102 -8.62 -17.34 -25.55
CA GLU A 102 -8.12 -18.46 -26.35
C GLU A 102 -8.51 -19.84 -25.76
N GLY A 103 -9.21 -19.84 -24.60
CA GLY A 103 -9.63 -21.06 -23.90
C GLY A 103 -8.56 -21.66 -22.98
N HIS A 104 -7.47 -20.96 -22.67
CA HIS A 104 -6.47 -21.42 -21.72
C HIS A 104 -6.92 -21.08 -20.30
N VAL A 105 -6.79 -22.06 -19.39
CA VAL A 105 -7.16 -21.90 -17.98
C VAL A 105 -5.96 -21.43 -17.16
N HIS A 106 -6.07 -20.23 -16.62
CA HIS A 106 -5.13 -19.66 -15.67
C HIS A 106 -5.56 -19.97 -14.24
N THR A 107 -4.62 -20.35 -13.39
CA THR A 107 -4.90 -20.76 -12.01
C THR A 107 -4.14 -19.87 -11.03
N TYR A 108 -4.87 -19.22 -10.12
CA TYR A 108 -4.33 -18.33 -9.10
C TYR A 108 -4.58 -18.90 -7.71
N HIS A 109 -3.55 -18.88 -6.87
CA HIS A 109 -3.60 -19.39 -5.51
C HIS A 109 -3.43 -18.24 -4.52
N SER A 110 -4.33 -18.10 -3.55
CA SER A 110 -4.29 -17.02 -2.56
C SER A 110 -2.96 -16.94 -1.78
N ARG A 111 -2.27 -18.06 -1.63
CA ARG A 111 -1.06 -18.13 -0.81
C ARG A 111 0.25 -18.01 -1.59
N THR A 112 0.25 -18.38 -2.85
CA THR A 112 1.50 -18.54 -3.63
C THR A 112 1.55 -17.69 -4.88
N SER A 113 0.41 -17.30 -5.45
CA SER A 113 0.42 -16.42 -6.64
C SER A 113 0.90 -15.02 -6.27
N PRO A 114 1.73 -14.40 -7.11
CA PRO A 114 2.15 -13.03 -6.90
C PRO A 114 0.95 -12.09 -7.10
N LEU A 115 0.68 -11.29 -6.07
CA LEU A 115 -0.36 -10.26 -6.08
C LEU A 115 0.24 -8.91 -5.73
N VAL A 116 -0.19 -7.86 -6.42
CA VAL A 116 0.20 -6.49 -6.12
C VAL A 116 -1.02 -5.70 -5.65
N PHE A 117 -0.89 -5.01 -4.52
CA PHE A 117 -1.89 -4.07 -4.04
C PHE A 117 -1.36 -2.64 -4.10
N ILE A 118 -2.07 -1.78 -4.81
CA ILE A 118 -1.78 -0.34 -4.86
C ILE A 118 -2.75 0.36 -3.91
N GLY A 119 -2.21 0.83 -2.78
CA GLY A 119 -2.93 1.58 -1.77
C GLY A 119 -2.44 3.01 -1.63
N GLY A 120 -3.19 3.83 -0.90
CA GLY A 120 -2.89 5.22 -0.64
C GLY A 120 -4.17 6.04 -0.44
N HIS A 121 -4.02 7.33 -0.14
CA HIS A 121 -5.19 8.20 -0.13
C HIS A 121 -5.71 8.40 -1.57
N PRO A 122 -7.03 8.41 -1.83
CA PRO A 122 -7.53 8.81 -3.14
C PRO A 122 -6.90 10.14 -3.59
N ARG A 123 -6.48 10.25 -4.84
CA ARG A 123 -5.74 11.39 -5.43
C ARG A 123 -4.25 11.47 -5.09
N SER A 124 -3.66 10.44 -4.48
CA SER A 124 -2.21 10.36 -4.27
C SER A 124 -1.41 9.75 -5.45
N GLY A 125 -2.03 9.58 -6.63
CA GLY A 125 -1.37 9.01 -7.81
C GLY A 125 -1.56 7.52 -8.01
N THR A 126 -2.47 6.88 -7.25
CA THR A 126 -2.76 5.43 -7.36
C THR A 126 -3.23 5.03 -8.77
N THR A 127 -3.99 5.89 -9.46
CA THR A 127 -4.43 5.62 -10.84
C THR A 127 -3.27 5.71 -11.84
N LEU A 128 -2.31 6.62 -11.66
CA LEU A 128 -1.09 6.68 -12.48
C LEU A 128 -0.26 5.41 -12.27
N MET A 129 -0.03 5.00 -11.02
CA MET A 129 0.70 3.78 -10.71
C MET A 129 0.04 2.55 -11.34
N ARG A 130 -1.31 2.46 -11.26
CA ARG A 130 -2.05 1.41 -11.94
C ARG A 130 -1.79 1.42 -13.46
N ALA A 131 -1.89 2.57 -14.10
CA ALA A 131 -1.69 2.68 -15.55
C ALA A 131 -0.27 2.30 -15.98
N ILE A 132 0.73 2.69 -15.18
CA ILE A 132 2.13 2.27 -15.37
C ILE A 132 2.24 0.74 -15.30
N LEU A 133 1.70 0.11 -14.27
CA LEU A 133 1.78 -1.34 -14.11
C LEU A 133 0.92 -2.10 -15.12
N ASP A 134 -0.26 -1.59 -15.49
CA ASP A 134 -1.11 -2.19 -16.53
C ASP A 134 -0.49 -2.13 -17.94
N SER A 135 0.48 -1.23 -18.17
CA SER A 135 1.22 -1.20 -19.43
C SER A 135 2.34 -2.24 -19.51
N HIS A 136 2.70 -2.87 -18.38
CA HIS A 136 3.68 -3.95 -18.32
C HIS A 136 3.09 -5.26 -18.83
N ALA A 137 3.85 -6.01 -19.64
CA ALA A 137 3.36 -7.24 -20.29
C ALA A 137 2.91 -8.34 -19.31
N GLU A 138 3.51 -8.40 -18.12
CA GLU A 138 3.25 -9.46 -17.15
C GLU A 138 2.24 -9.05 -16.04
N VAL A 139 1.73 -7.81 -16.02
CA VAL A 139 0.87 -7.32 -14.95
C VAL A 139 -0.51 -6.95 -15.46
N ARG A 140 -1.54 -7.25 -14.66
CA ARG A 140 -2.90 -6.79 -14.88
C ARG A 140 -3.53 -6.28 -13.59
N CYS A 141 -3.91 -4.99 -13.57
CA CYS A 141 -4.51 -4.33 -12.40
C CYS A 141 -6.04 -4.14 -12.54
N GLY A 142 -6.52 -3.76 -13.72
CA GLY A 142 -7.89 -3.34 -13.92
C GLY A 142 -8.25 -2.01 -13.24
N GLU A 143 -9.51 -1.57 -13.39
CA GLU A 143 -10.03 -0.33 -12.84
C GLU A 143 -10.33 -0.45 -11.34
N GLU A 144 -10.63 0.69 -10.68
CA GLU A 144 -11.00 0.74 -9.27
C GLU A 144 -12.39 0.12 -9.04
N SER A 145 -12.44 -1.03 -8.37
CA SER A 145 -13.69 -1.74 -8.08
C SER A 145 -14.43 -1.19 -6.87
N ARG A 146 -13.72 -0.69 -5.87
CA ARG A 146 -14.20 -0.27 -4.54
C ARG A 146 -14.89 -1.37 -3.74
N ILE A 147 -14.91 -2.60 -4.22
CA ILE A 147 -15.60 -3.71 -3.55
C ILE A 147 -14.76 -4.26 -2.39
N ILE A 148 -13.45 -4.43 -2.61
CA ILE A 148 -12.56 -5.04 -1.61
C ILE A 148 -12.53 -4.25 -0.30
N PRO A 149 -12.29 -2.91 -0.28
CA PRO A 149 -12.30 -2.17 0.98
C PRO A 149 -13.68 -2.19 1.67
N ARG A 150 -14.78 -2.30 0.93
CA ARG A 150 -16.14 -2.40 1.50
C ARG A 150 -16.35 -3.73 2.21
N VAL A 151 -15.97 -4.83 1.56
CA VAL A 151 -16.13 -6.19 2.11
C VAL A 151 -15.26 -6.38 3.36
N VAL A 152 -14.02 -5.88 3.34
CA VAL A 152 -13.14 -5.92 4.52
C VAL A 152 -13.67 -5.03 5.65
N SER A 153 -14.21 -3.85 5.33
CA SER A 153 -14.85 -2.98 6.31
C SER A 153 -16.10 -3.63 6.94
N MET A 154 -16.89 -4.34 6.15
CA MET A 154 -18.06 -5.09 6.64
C MET A 154 -17.64 -6.19 7.62
N ARG A 155 -16.62 -6.97 7.29
CA ARG A 155 -16.03 -7.97 8.20
C ARG A 155 -15.59 -7.32 9.52
N GLU A 156 -14.91 -6.19 9.47
CA GLU A 156 -14.45 -5.47 10.65
C GLU A 156 -15.63 -5.02 11.52
N ALA A 157 -16.71 -4.51 10.90
CA ALA A 157 -17.92 -4.10 11.59
C ALA A 157 -18.60 -5.27 12.31
N TRP A 158 -18.68 -6.44 11.70
CA TRP A 158 -19.24 -7.64 12.34
C TRP A 158 -18.43 -8.07 13.55
N LEU A 159 -17.10 -8.12 13.42
CA LEU A 159 -16.24 -8.59 14.51
C LEU A 159 -16.10 -7.58 15.66
N LYS A 160 -16.32 -6.30 15.41
CA LYS A 160 -16.36 -5.26 16.44
C LYS A 160 -17.68 -5.21 17.21
N ASN A 161 -18.75 -5.72 16.63
CA ASN A 161 -20.04 -5.81 17.29
C ASN A 161 -20.13 -7.13 18.07
N GLU A 162 -19.99 -7.07 19.40
CA GLU A 162 -19.97 -8.26 20.26
C GLU A 162 -21.19 -9.19 20.05
N LYS A 163 -22.39 -8.61 19.88
CA LYS A 163 -23.61 -9.38 19.65
C LYS A 163 -23.59 -10.12 18.30
N GLU A 164 -23.12 -9.48 17.27
CA GLU A 164 -23.00 -10.10 15.95
C GLU A 164 -21.87 -11.14 15.92
N ALA A 165 -20.74 -10.86 16.54
CA ALA A 165 -19.64 -11.80 16.67
C ALA A 165 -20.07 -13.07 17.44
N GLU A 166 -20.82 -12.91 18.51
CA GLU A 166 -21.37 -14.02 19.29
C GLU A 166 -22.39 -14.85 18.49
N ARG A 167 -23.29 -14.20 17.73
CA ARG A 167 -24.25 -14.88 16.86
C ARG A 167 -23.54 -15.72 15.80
N LEU A 168 -22.50 -15.18 15.16
CA LEU A 168 -21.70 -15.94 14.19
C LEU A 168 -21.07 -17.17 14.84
N LEU A 169 -20.47 -16.99 16.02
CA LEU A 169 -19.83 -18.07 16.75
C LEU A 169 -20.82 -19.16 17.17
N GLN A 170 -22.01 -18.80 17.66
CA GLN A 170 -23.07 -19.75 18.00
C GLN A 170 -23.59 -20.50 16.77
N GLY A 171 -23.55 -19.88 15.60
CA GLY A 171 -23.84 -20.50 14.30
C GLY A 171 -22.72 -21.39 13.75
N GLY A 172 -21.59 -21.53 14.47
CA GLY A 172 -20.42 -22.28 13.99
C GLY A 172 -19.55 -21.50 12.99
N ILE A 173 -19.80 -20.19 12.83
CA ILE A 173 -19.06 -19.32 11.91
C ILE A 173 -18.04 -18.53 12.75
N ASP A 174 -16.88 -19.12 12.96
CA ASP A 174 -15.78 -18.44 13.62
C ASP A 174 -15.05 -17.47 12.68
N ARG A 175 -14.07 -16.74 13.24
CA ARG A 175 -13.24 -15.80 12.49
C ARG A 175 -12.56 -16.46 11.28
N LYS A 176 -12.10 -17.71 11.41
CA LYS A 176 -11.41 -18.44 10.32
C LYS A 176 -12.33 -18.73 9.15
N VAL A 177 -13.60 -19.07 9.42
CA VAL A 177 -14.61 -19.27 8.38
C VAL A 177 -14.86 -17.98 7.60
N VAL A 178 -15.04 -16.85 8.31
CA VAL A 178 -15.24 -15.53 7.68
C VAL A 178 -14.02 -15.14 6.85
N ASP A 179 -12.82 -15.27 7.41
CA ASP A 179 -11.58 -14.90 6.72
C ASP A 179 -11.31 -15.81 5.50
N SER A 180 -11.63 -17.10 5.60
CA SER A 180 -11.57 -18.04 4.48
C SER A 180 -12.51 -17.65 3.34
N ALA A 181 -13.78 -17.35 3.66
CA ALA A 181 -14.76 -16.91 2.67
C ALA A 181 -14.34 -15.59 1.99
N LEU A 182 -13.82 -14.64 2.77
CA LEU A 182 -13.31 -13.38 2.24
C LEU A 182 -12.09 -13.56 1.34
N THR A 183 -11.17 -14.45 1.71
CA THR A 183 -10.00 -14.77 0.88
C THR A 183 -10.44 -15.28 -0.49
N SER A 184 -11.40 -16.21 -0.54
CA SER A 184 -11.97 -16.72 -1.80
C SER A 184 -12.62 -15.59 -2.60
N PHE A 185 -13.51 -14.82 -1.96
CA PHE A 185 -14.22 -13.70 -2.62
C PHE A 185 -13.24 -12.69 -3.23
N ILE A 186 -12.21 -12.27 -2.47
CA ILE A 186 -11.25 -11.28 -2.93
C ILE A 186 -10.40 -11.85 -4.07
N LEU A 187 -9.94 -13.10 -3.97
CA LEU A 187 -9.17 -13.74 -5.02
C LEU A 187 -9.96 -13.84 -6.31
N GLU A 188 -11.20 -14.30 -6.25
CA GLU A 188 -12.10 -14.38 -7.41
C GLU A 188 -12.34 -13.00 -8.04
N THR A 189 -12.58 -11.99 -7.20
CA THR A 189 -12.79 -10.61 -7.66
C THR A 189 -11.57 -10.08 -8.42
N ILE A 190 -10.35 -10.33 -7.91
CA ILE A 190 -9.12 -9.86 -8.57
C ILE A 190 -8.82 -10.68 -9.83
N ALA A 191 -8.99 -11.99 -9.77
CA ALA A 191 -8.65 -12.90 -10.85
C ALA A 191 -9.54 -12.68 -12.09
N ASN A 192 -10.82 -12.36 -11.86
CA ASN A 192 -11.80 -12.11 -12.93
C ASN A 192 -11.90 -10.63 -13.34
N HIS A 193 -10.99 -9.78 -12.85
CA HIS A 193 -10.98 -8.36 -13.19
C HIS A 193 -10.02 -8.06 -14.34
N GLY A 194 -10.45 -8.32 -15.54
CA GLY A 194 -9.70 -8.15 -16.79
C GLY A 194 -9.08 -9.44 -17.28
N GLU A 195 -8.22 -9.34 -18.30
CA GLU A 195 -7.54 -10.48 -18.88
C GLU A 195 -6.55 -11.12 -17.90
N PRO A 196 -6.36 -12.44 -17.93
CA PRO A 196 -5.36 -13.12 -17.12
C PRO A 196 -3.93 -12.62 -17.37
N ALA A 197 -3.12 -12.58 -16.31
CA ALA A 197 -1.71 -12.21 -16.39
C ALA A 197 -0.88 -12.98 -15.34
N PRO A 198 0.44 -13.12 -15.51
CA PRO A 198 1.32 -13.75 -14.53
C PRO A 198 1.23 -13.13 -13.14
N VAL A 199 1.10 -11.80 -13.07
CA VAL A 199 0.97 -11.03 -11.82
C VAL A 199 -0.34 -10.26 -11.85
N LEU A 200 -1.22 -10.57 -10.89
CA LEU A 200 -2.46 -9.84 -10.70
C LEU A 200 -2.25 -8.66 -9.76
N CYS A 201 -2.94 -7.57 -10.03
CA CYS A 201 -2.85 -6.36 -9.25
C CYS A 201 -4.25 -5.85 -8.91
N ASN A 202 -4.41 -5.25 -7.73
CA ASN A 202 -5.63 -4.53 -7.36
C ASN A 202 -5.29 -3.08 -6.98
N LYS A 203 -6.01 -2.13 -7.57
CA LYS A 203 -5.93 -0.73 -7.20
C LYS A 203 -7.26 -0.28 -6.60
N ASP A 204 -7.42 -0.51 -5.33
CA ASP A 204 -8.45 0.10 -4.49
C ASP A 204 -7.74 0.90 -3.38
N PRO A 205 -7.60 2.21 -3.50
CA PRO A 205 -6.70 3.02 -2.66
C PRO A 205 -6.86 2.78 -1.16
N LEU A 206 -8.10 2.66 -0.69
CA LEU A 206 -8.40 2.52 0.74
C LEU A 206 -8.17 1.09 1.28
N THR A 207 -7.87 0.10 0.45
CA THR A 207 -7.58 -1.28 0.90
C THR A 207 -6.38 -1.32 1.87
N LEU A 208 -5.41 -0.43 1.68
CA LEU A 208 -4.23 -0.34 2.56
C LEU A 208 -4.59 -0.01 4.03
N LYS A 209 -5.79 0.51 4.32
CA LYS A 209 -6.26 0.69 5.71
C LYS A 209 -6.33 -0.62 6.50
N TRP A 210 -6.38 -1.74 5.83
CA TRP A 210 -6.39 -3.10 6.37
C TRP A 210 -5.24 -3.94 5.80
N GLY A 211 -4.14 -3.28 5.45
CA GLY A 211 -3.04 -3.88 4.72
C GLY A 211 -2.42 -5.09 5.43
N SER A 212 -2.18 -5.01 6.73
CA SER A 212 -1.61 -6.14 7.50
C SER A 212 -2.53 -7.37 7.49
N TYR A 213 -3.83 -7.18 7.70
CA TYR A 213 -4.82 -8.24 7.60
C TYR A 213 -4.86 -8.87 6.20
N MET A 214 -4.89 -8.04 5.16
CA MET A 214 -4.88 -8.51 3.77
C MET A 214 -3.57 -9.25 3.42
N ALA A 215 -2.45 -8.81 3.97
CA ALA A 215 -1.15 -9.45 3.78
C ALA A 215 -1.05 -10.82 4.47
N ASP A 216 -1.87 -11.08 5.49
CA ASP A 216 -2.01 -12.41 6.12
C ASP A 216 -2.87 -13.34 5.24
N LEU A 217 -3.93 -12.82 4.61
CA LEU A 217 -4.75 -13.59 3.67
C LEU A 217 -3.98 -13.94 2.38
N PHE A 218 -3.11 -13.02 1.92
CA PHE A 218 -2.30 -13.13 0.70
C PHE A 218 -0.81 -12.98 1.01
N PRO A 219 -0.17 -14.00 1.61
CA PRO A 219 1.20 -13.88 2.13
C PRO A 219 2.26 -13.64 1.06
N ASN A 220 2.00 -13.95 -0.21
CA ASN A 220 2.88 -13.67 -1.33
C ASN A 220 2.57 -12.33 -2.03
N SER A 221 1.76 -11.46 -1.38
CA SER A 221 1.44 -10.14 -1.93
C SER A 221 2.52 -9.11 -1.63
N LYS A 222 2.69 -8.16 -2.58
CA LYS A 222 3.49 -6.95 -2.42
C LYS A 222 2.60 -5.71 -2.49
N TRP A 223 2.98 -4.67 -1.77
CA TRP A 223 2.17 -3.48 -1.53
C TRP A 223 2.92 -2.22 -1.96
N LEU A 224 2.28 -1.40 -2.75
CA LEU A 224 2.76 -0.07 -3.11
C LEU A 224 1.92 0.97 -2.36
N PHE A 225 2.50 1.67 -1.41
CA PHE A 225 1.87 2.76 -0.70
C PHE A 225 2.18 4.08 -1.40
N MET A 226 1.21 4.58 -2.19
CA MET A 226 1.33 5.86 -2.89
C MET A 226 1.18 7.01 -1.92
N MET A 227 2.27 7.71 -1.67
CA MET A 227 2.34 8.91 -0.83
C MET A 227 2.45 10.15 -1.69
N ARG A 228 1.73 11.20 -1.33
CA ARG A 228 1.74 12.51 -1.97
C ARG A 228 1.50 13.59 -0.95
N ASP A 229 2.01 14.80 -1.17
CA ASP A 229 1.74 15.97 -0.34
C ASP A 229 0.24 16.09 -0.06
N GLY A 230 -0.11 16.12 1.24
CA GLY A 230 -1.50 16.15 1.67
C GLY A 230 -2.27 17.37 1.20
N ARG A 231 -1.57 18.50 1.02
CA ARG A 231 -2.12 19.76 0.49
C ARG A 231 -2.54 19.58 -0.96
N ALA A 232 -1.67 18.98 -1.78
CA ALA A 232 -1.97 18.66 -3.18
C ALA A 232 -3.10 17.62 -3.30
N VAL A 233 -3.12 16.62 -2.40
CA VAL A 233 -4.18 15.62 -2.34
C VAL A 233 -5.53 16.27 -2.04
N ILE A 234 -5.63 17.08 -0.98
CA ILE A 234 -6.89 17.68 -0.55
C ILE A 234 -7.38 18.74 -1.55
N HIS A 235 -6.48 19.58 -2.08
CA HIS A 235 -6.82 20.43 -3.20
C HIS A 235 -7.47 19.65 -4.36
N SER A 236 -6.85 18.53 -4.77
CA SER A 236 -7.39 17.68 -5.83
C SER A 236 -8.73 17.00 -5.47
N VAL A 237 -8.93 16.60 -4.21
CA VAL A 237 -10.21 16.04 -3.72
C VAL A 237 -11.32 17.06 -3.84
N ILE A 238 -11.08 18.30 -3.38
CA ILE A 238 -12.09 19.35 -3.34
C ILE A 238 -12.41 19.87 -4.74
N THR A 239 -11.40 20.25 -5.51
CA THR A 239 -11.59 20.85 -6.84
C THR A 239 -12.21 19.90 -7.86
N ARG A 240 -11.90 18.59 -7.75
CA ARG A 240 -12.50 17.54 -8.59
C ARG A 240 -13.76 16.91 -7.99
N LYS A 241 -14.24 17.42 -6.86
CA LYS A 241 -15.46 16.96 -6.18
C LYS A 241 -15.46 15.44 -5.96
N VAL A 242 -14.34 14.90 -5.46
CA VAL A 242 -14.21 13.47 -5.17
C VAL A 242 -14.90 13.15 -3.85
N THR A 243 -15.96 12.37 -3.90
CA THR A 243 -16.72 11.98 -2.71
C THR A 243 -15.98 10.87 -1.94
N ILE A 244 -15.56 11.17 -0.73
CA ILE A 244 -14.96 10.23 0.22
C ILE A 244 -15.80 10.29 1.50
N SER A 245 -16.16 9.13 2.03
CA SER A 245 -16.99 9.05 3.24
C SER A 245 -16.35 9.83 4.40
N GLY A 246 -17.12 10.74 4.98
CA GLY A 246 -16.71 11.57 6.11
C GLY A 246 -15.90 12.82 5.73
N PHE A 247 -15.68 13.11 4.44
CA PHE A 247 -15.08 14.37 3.98
C PHE A 247 -16.16 15.39 3.67
N LYS A 248 -15.99 16.60 4.16
CA LYS A 248 -16.81 17.76 3.86
C LYS A 248 -16.03 18.67 2.92
N LEU A 249 -16.37 18.64 1.63
CA LEU A 249 -15.59 19.29 0.58
C LEU A 249 -15.55 20.83 0.67
N ASP A 250 -16.42 21.42 1.47
CA ASP A 250 -16.47 22.83 1.82
C ASP A 250 -15.64 23.19 3.06
N GLU A 251 -15.04 22.21 3.74
CA GLU A 251 -14.23 22.41 4.94
C GLU A 251 -12.78 21.87 4.70
N PRO A 252 -11.87 22.61 4.05
CA PRO A 252 -10.51 22.14 3.75
C PRO A 252 -9.72 21.70 4.99
N ARG A 253 -9.85 22.41 6.11
CA ARG A 253 -9.23 22.07 7.40
C ARG A 253 -9.66 20.69 7.89
N GLN A 254 -10.95 20.38 7.81
CA GLN A 254 -11.48 19.06 8.17
C GLN A 254 -10.96 17.97 7.24
N CYS A 255 -10.88 18.25 5.94
CA CYS A 255 -10.36 17.33 4.94
C CYS A 255 -8.89 17.00 5.19
N LEU A 256 -8.03 17.99 5.50
CA LEU A 256 -6.62 17.79 5.86
C LEU A 256 -6.47 16.93 7.12
N GLY A 257 -7.22 17.20 8.18
CA GLY A 257 -7.20 16.39 9.39
C GLY A 257 -7.67 14.94 9.15
N ARG A 258 -8.62 14.73 8.23
CA ARG A 258 -9.04 13.39 7.81
C ARG A 258 -7.97 12.68 6.98
N TRP A 259 -7.34 13.39 6.05
CA TRP A 259 -6.20 12.87 5.30
C TRP A 259 -5.10 12.40 6.25
N ASN A 260 -4.74 13.22 7.22
CA ASN A 260 -3.72 12.90 8.22
C ASN A 260 -4.00 11.56 8.92
N LYS A 261 -5.22 11.38 9.44
CA LYS A 261 -5.62 10.15 10.13
C LYS A 261 -5.59 8.91 9.23
N ILE A 262 -6.02 9.05 7.98
CA ILE A 262 -6.02 7.96 7.00
C ILE A 262 -4.58 7.56 6.66
N VAL A 263 -3.72 8.53 6.39
CA VAL A 263 -2.32 8.29 6.04
C VAL A 263 -1.53 7.71 7.22
N GLU A 264 -1.80 8.18 8.43
CA GLU A 264 -1.21 7.62 9.66
C GLU A 264 -1.57 6.13 9.83
N ASN A 265 -2.85 5.78 9.66
CA ASN A 265 -3.27 4.38 9.67
C ASN A 265 -2.56 3.58 8.56
N MET A 266 -2.55 4.06 7.31
CA MET A 266 -1.91 3.37 6.19
C MET A 266 -0.40 3.17 6.41
N ASN A 267 0.27 4.16 6.99
CA ASN A 267 1.67 4.04 7.38
C ASN A 267 1.89 2.95 8.44
N THR A 268 1.00 2.87 9.42
CA THR A 268 1.02 1.81 10.44
C THR A 268 0.85 0.44 9.80
N GLN A 269 -0.08 0.30 8.86
CA GLN A 269 -0.32 -0.95 8.13
C GLN A 269 0.87 -1.35 7.26
N CYS A 270 1.45 -0.40 6.51
CA CYS A 270 2.63 -0.66 5.68
C CYS A 270 3.84 -1.09 6.53
N ASN A 271 4.05 -0.44 7.67
CA ASN A 271 5.10 -0.84 8.62
C ASN A 271 4.86 -2.25 9.20
N ALA A 272 3.62 -2.61 9.49
CA ALA A 272 3.26 -3.95 9.97
C ALA A 272 3.48 -5.03 8.90
N ILE A 273 3.23 -4.75 7.64
CA ILE A 273 3.55 -5.63 6.50
C ILE A 273 5.06 -5.83 6.36
N GLY A 274 5.84 -4.76 6.62
CA GLY A 274 7.30 -4.74 6.55
C GLY A 274 7.87 -4.34 5.19
N SER A 275 9.08 -3.81 5.20
CA SER A 275 9.74 -3.21 4.02
C SER A 275 10.05 -4.19 2.88
N THR A 276 10.05 -5.49 3.14
CA THR A 276 10.22 -6.51 2.08
C THR A 276 8.96 -6.72 1.24
N ARG A 277 7.80 -6.31 1.76
CA ARG A 277 6.51 -6.49 1.10
C ARG A 277 5.68 -5.21 0.96
N CYS A 278 6.07 -4.10 1.61
CA CYS A 278 5.41 -2.80 1.45
C CYS A 278 6.46 -1.73 1.16
N MET A 279 6.31 -1.07 -0.01
CA MET A 279 7.17 0.03 -0.47
C MET A 279 6.37 1.32 -0.49
N ILE A 280 6.92 2.38 0.10
CA ILE A 280 6.37 3.73 -0.01
C ILE A 280 6.89 4.37 -1.30
N VAL A 281 5.97 4.83 -2.15
CA VAL A 281 6.28 5.49 -3.41
C VAL A 281 5.81 6.94 -3.33
N TYR A 282 6.74 7.86 -3.39
CA TYR A 282 6.45 9.30 -3.40
C TYR A 282 6.03 9.74 -4.80
N TYR A 283 4.80 10.24 -4.92
CA TYR A 283 4.22 10.65 -6.19
C TYR A 283 5.07 11.71 -6.90
N GLU A 284 5.55 12.68 -6.17
CA GLU A 284 6.37 13.77 -6.69
C GLU A 284 7.66 13.23 -7.31
N GLN A 285 8.31 12.33 -6.62
CA GLN A 285 9.55 11.71 -7.07
C GLN A 285 9.35 10.76 -8.25
N LEU A 286 8.23 10.02 -8.25
CA LEU A 286 7.84 9.19 -9.39
C LEU A 286 7.63 10.02 -10.64
N VAL A 287 6.96 11.17 -10.50
CA VAL A 287 6.64 12.07 -11.61
C VAL A 287 7.90 12.80 -12.11
N LEU A 288 8.76 13.26 -11.20
CA LEU A 288 9.98 14.00 -11.56
C LEU A 288 11.04 13.08 -12.19
N HIS A 289 11.14 11.83 -11.74
CA HIS A 289 12.17 10.86 -12.11
C HIS A 289 11.56 9.50 -12.46
N PRO A 290 10.70 9.40 -13.48
CA PRO A 290 9.90 8.19 -13.76
C PRO A 290 10.77 6.97 -14.01
N LYS A 291 11.79 7.05 -14.86
CA LYS A 291 12.65 5.90 -15.17
C LYS A 291 13.32 5.33 -13.92
N LYS A 292 13.84 6.18 -13.05
CA LYS A 292 14.51 5.78 -11.80
C LYS A 292 13.53 5.09 -10.85
N TRP A 293 12.38 5.72 -10.59
CA TRP A 293 11.42 5.19 -9.62
C TRP A 293 10.69 3.95 -10.13
N ILE A 294 10.34 3.89 -11.41
CA ILE A 294 9.71 2.71 -12.00
C ILE A 294 10.69 1.53 -11.98
N SER A 295 11.99 1.74 -12.25
CA SER A 295 12.99 0.67 -12.10
C SER A 295 13.03 0.12 -10.68
N LEU A 296 13.07 0.99 -9.66
CA LEU A 296 13.04 0.57 -8.25
C LEU A 296 11.74 -0.19 -7.89
N ILE A 297 10.62 0.22 -8.47
CA ILE A 297 9.32 -0.44 -8.24
C ILE A 297 9.29 -1.82 -8.90
N LEU A 298 9.74 -1.95 -10.14
CA LEU A 298 9.79 -3.23 -10.84
C LEU A 298 10.75 -4.20 -10.14
N ASP A 299 11.94 -3.73 -9.72
CA ASP A 299 12.87 -4.52 -8.91
C ASP A 299 12.24 -4.99 -7.59
N PHE A 300 11.50 -4.10 -6.90
CA PHE A 300 10.76 -4.46 -5.69
C PHE A 300 9.67 -5.50 -5.96
N LEU A 301 9.02 -5.44 -7.13
CA LEU A 301 7.95 -6.37 -7.52
C LEU A 301 8.48 -7.70 -8.10
N ASP A 302 9.80 -7.86 -8.28
CA ASP A 302 10.47 -8.96 -8.97
C ASP A 302 10.04 -9.08 -10.45
N LEU A 303 9.81 -7.93 -11.10
CA LEU A 303 9.41 -7.83 -12.51
C LEU A 303 10.59 -7.39 -13.40
N PRO A 304 10.71 -7.92 -14.62
CA PRO A 304 11.70 -7.45 -15.56
C PRO A 304 11.37 -6.02 -16.04
N TRP A 305 12.39 -5.31 -16.55
CA TRP A 305 12.16 -4.01 -17.18
C TRP A 305 11.34 -4.14 -18.46
N ASP A 306 10.29 -3.33 -18.61
CA ASP A 306 9.51 -3.17 -19.85
C ASP A 306 9.40 -1.67 -20.17
N GLU A 307 9.92 -1.23 -21.32
CA GLU A 307 9.94 0.19 -21.71
C GLU A 307 8.54 0.81 -21.81
N LYS A 308 7.50 0.01 -22.04
CA LYS A 308 6.10 0.47 -22.11
C LYS A 308 5.62 1.16 -20.84
N VAL A 309 6.21 0.84 -19.69
CA VAL A 309 5.85 1.44 -18.40
C VAL A 309 6.14 2.95 -18.33
N LEU A 310 7.05 3.46 -19.18
CA LEU A 310 7.31 4.90 -19.31
C LEU A 310 6.29 5.63 -20.19
N HIS A 311 5.58 4.88 -21.02
CA HIS A 311 4.66 5.40 -22.05
C HIS A 311 3.27 4.79 -21.94
N HIS A 312 2.74 4.71 -20.71
CA HIS A 312 1.45 4.10 -20.40
C HIS A 312 0.29 4.68 -21.24
N GLU A 313 0.38 5.98 -21.62
CA GLU A 313 -0.61 6.68 -22.44
C GLU A 313 -0.71 6.11 -23.87
N GLN A 314 0.30 5.38 -24.31
CA GLN A 314 0.31 4.69 -25.61
C GLN A 314 -0.40 3.34 -25.55
N SER A 315 -0.64 2.79 -24.35
CA SER A 315 -1.28 1.51 -24.11
C SER A 315 -2.78 1.63 -23.79
N ILE A 316 -3.33 2.85 -23.74
CA ILE A 316 -4.72 3.10 -23.37
C ILE A 316 -5.69 2.52 -24.38
N ASN A 317 -6.67 1.75 -23.87
CA ASN A 317 -7.72 1.05 -24.62
C ASN A 317 -7.17 0.10 -25.73
N LYS A 318 -5.92 -0.33 -25.64
CA LYS A 318 -5.36 -1.37 -26.51
C LYS A 318 -5.54 -2.76 -25.89
N PRO A 319 -5.62 -3.82 -26.69
CA PRO A 319 -5.62 -5.19 -26.17
C PRO A 319 -4.43 -5.43 -25.24
N GLY A 320 -4.68 -6.00 -24.06
CA GLY A 320 -3.65 -6.22 -23.05
C GLY A 320 -3.05 -4.95 -22.45
N GLY A 321 -3.63 -3.78 -22.65
CA GLY A 321 -3.16 -2.49 -22.16
C GLY A 321 -4.05 -1.89 -21.08
N VAL A 322 -3.91 -0.57 -20.89
CA VAL A 322 -4.56 0.20 -19.83
C VAL A 322 -6.02 0.48 -20.18
N ARG A 323 -6.96 -0.05 -19.42
CA ARG A 323 -8.37 0.37 -19.51
C ARG A 323 -8.56 1.66 -18.71
N VAL A 324 -9.41 2.55 -19.21
CA VAL A 324 -9.83 3.78 -18.50
C VAL A 324 -11.31 3.73 -18.20
N SER A 325 -11.73 4.32 -17.08
CA SER A 325 -13.13 4.35 -16.65
C SER A 325 -13.65 5.78 -16.59
N LYS A 326 -14.86 6.02 -17.09
CA LYS A 326 -15.53 7.34 -16.97
C LYS A 326 -15.88 7.72 -15.54
N VAL A 327 -16.06 6.74 -14.67
CA VAL A 327 -16.42 6.98 -13.26
C VAL A 327 -15.20 7.28 -12.40
N GLU A 328 -13.99 6.96 -12.86
CA GLU A 328 -12.75 7.36 -12.18
C GLU A 328 -12.40 8.81 -12.49
N ARG A 329 -12.37 9.66 -11.44
CA ARG A 329 -12.06 11.10 -11.56
C ARG A 329 -10.61 11.41 -11.97
N SER A 330 -9.80 10.39 -12.25
CA SER A 330 -8.40 10.52 -12.68
C SER A 330 -8.16 10.08 -14.12
N SER A 331 -9.14 9.52 -14.80
CA SER A 331 -8.97 8.93 -16.13
C SER A 331 -8.45 9.93 -17.17
N ASP A 332 -8.91 11.18 -17.11
CA ASP A 332 -8.44 12.26 -17.98
C ASP A 332 -6.94 12.59 -17.81
N GLN A 333 -6.39 12.29 -16.65
CA GLN A 333 -4.98 12.57 -16.33
C GLN A 333 -4.04 11.49 -16.87
N ILE A 334 -4.44 10.22 -16.79
CA ILE A 334 -3.62 9.10 -17.25
C ILE A 334 -3.60 8.93 -18.78
N ILE A 335 -4.48 9.63 -19.50
CA ILE A 335 -4.47 9.68 -20.97
C ILE A 335 -3.27 10.48 -21.48
N LYS A 336 -2.70 11.34 -20.64
CA LYS A 336 -1.51 12.15 -20.94
C LYS A 336 -0.24 11.42 -20.50
N PRO A 337 0.92 11.70 -21.13
CA PRO A 337 2.20 11.21 -20.64
C PRO A 337 2.49 11.76 -19.23
N ILE A 338 3.44 11.15 -18.53
CA ILE A 338 3.88 11.62 -17.21
C ILE A 338 4.37 13.06 -17.32
N ASN A 339 3.81 13.97 -16.48
CA ASN A 339 4.06 15.40 -16.51
C ASN A 339 4.00 15.99 -15.10
N SER A 340 4.53 17.20 -14.91
CA SER A 340 4.66 17.85 -13.61
C SER A 340 3.51 18.78 -13.20
N ASP A 341 2.48 18.97 -14.03
CA ASP A 341 1.40 19.96 -13.81
C ASP A 341 0.69 19.85 -12.47
N ALA A 342 0.56 18.62 -11.97
CA ALA A 342 -0.17 18.38 -10.73
C ALA A 342 0.62 18.62 -9.44
N LEU A 343 1.93 18.90 -9.52
CA LEU A 343 2.80 18.98 -8.34
C LEU A 343 2.49 20.23 -7.50
N THR A 344 2.38 21.38 -8.14
CA THR A 344 2.24 22.69 -7.48
C THR A 344 0.85 23.32 -7.66
N SER A 345 -0.10 22.61 -8.25
CA SER A 345 -1.45 23.16 -8.53
C SER A 345 -2.26 23.55 -7.28
N TRP A 346 -1.79 23.20 -6.09
CA TRP A 346 -2.40 23.55 -4.81
C TRP A 346 -1.84 24.84 -4.20
N VAL A 347 -0.71 25.35 -4.68
CA VAL A 347 -0.07 26.57 -4.17
C VAL A 347 -1.03 27.74 -4.29
N GLY A 348 -1.18 28.49 -3.20
CA GLY A 348 -2.11 29.60 -3.11
C GLY A 348 -3.60 29.22 -2.95
N TYR A 349 -3.91 27.95 -2.68
CA TYR A 349 -5.31 27.48 -2.53
C TYR A 349 -5.87 27.60 -1.11
N PHE A 350 -5.04 27.37 -0.10
CA PHE A 350 -5.49 27.35 1.30
C PHE A 350 -5.46 28.75 1.91
N ASP A 351 -6.43 29.05 2.76
CA ASP A 351 -6.48 30.27 3.54
C ASP A 351 -5.34 30.35 4.57
N GLU A 352 -4.94 31.57 4.94
CA GLU A 352 -3.78 31.83 5.80
C GLU A 352 -3.89 31.14 7.17
N ASP A 353 -5.08 31.12 7.77
CA ASP A 353 -5.34 30.45 9.05
C ASP A 353 -5.11 28.92 8.98
N ILE A 354 -5.35 28.30 7.82
CA ILE A 354 -5.08 26.88 7.59
C ILE A 354 -3.58 26.65 7.40
N LEU A 355 -2.90 27.57 6.70
CA LEU A 355 -1.46 27.48 6.47
C LEU A 355 -0.67 27.65 7.78
N GLU A 356 -1.06 28.58 8.64
CA GLU A 356 -0.44 28.78 9.96
C GLU A 356 -0.58 27.56 10.86
N ASP A 357 -1.71 26.86 10.81
CA ASP A 357 -1.99 25.68 11.63
C ASP A 357 -1.62 24.34 10.94
N MET A 358 -0.99 24.37 9.77
CA MET A 358 -0.81 23.18 8.91
C MET A 358 -0.12 22.02 9.61
N ASP A 359 0.94 22.28 10.39
CA ASP A 359 1.65 21.23 11.14
C ASP A 359 0.78 20.60 12.24
N ALA A 360 -0.07 21.41 12.89
CA ALA A 360 -1.01 20.92 13.91
C ALA A 360 -2.17 20.10 13.29
N ILE A 361 -2.66 20.52 12.11
CA ILE A 361 -3.75 19.84 11.40
C ILE A 361 -3.28 18.52 10.78
N ALA A 362 -2.07 18.53 10.19
CA ALA A 362 -1.56 17.44 9.36
C ALA A 362 -0.09 17.08 9.65
N PRO A 363 0.26 16.65 10.89
CA PRO A 363 1.64 16.32 11.27
C PRO A 363 2.27 15.18 10.43
N MET A 364 1.47 14.40 9.73
CA MET A 364 1.98 13.39 8.79
C MET A 364 2.69 14.02 7.58
N LEU A 365 2.48 15.30 7.26
CA LEU A 365 3.29 16.01 6.27
C LEU A 365 4.76 15.94 6.66
N ARG A 366 5.10 16.46 7.83
CA ARG A 366 6.48 16.48 8.37
C ARG A 366 7.06 15.07 8.48
N LYS A 367 6.26 14.10 8.92
CA LYS A 367 6.70 12.71 9.04
C LYS A 367 7.13 12.10 7.71
N PHE A 368 6.50 12.50 6.60
CA PHE A 368 6.87 12.06 5.26
C PHE A 368 7.81 13.01 4.51
N GLY A 369 8.37 13.99 5.21
CA GLY A 369 9.40 14.90 4.64
C GLY A 369 8.83 16.07 3.85
N TYR A 370 7.51 16.34 3.94
CA TYR A 370 6.91 17.56 3.43
C TYR A 370 6.95 18.62 4.54
N ASP A 371 7.56 19.78 4.24
CA ASP A 371 7.57 20.89 5.20
C ASP A 371 6.17 21.55 5.23
N PRO A 372 5.45 21.51 6.37
CA PRO A 372 4.14 22.12 6.49
C PRO A 372 4.18 23.66 6.43
N GLU A 373 5.34 24.27 6.69
CA GLU A 373 5.51 25.74 6.68
C GLU A 373 5.90 26.25 5.28
N ASP A 374 6.38 25.37 4.39
CA ASP A 374 6.73 25.73 3.01
C ASP A 374 5.49 25.71 2.13
N ASN A 375 4.98 26.91 1.79
CA ASN A 375 3.77 27.09 1.00
C ASN A 375 4.00 27.16 -0.52
N ASP A 376 5.25 27.05 -0.97
CA ASP A 376 5.64 26.97 -2.39
C ASP A 376 6.80 25.97 -2.57
N PRO A 377 6.58 24.69 -2.24
CA PRO A 377 7.65 23.70 -2.18
C PRO A 377 8.22 23.34 -3.54
N VAL A 378 9.54 23.20 -3.57
CA VAL A 378 10.27 22.66 -4.71
C VAL A 378 10.57 21.20 -4.46
N TYR A 379 9.83 20.29 -5.10
CA TYR A 379 9.98 18.82 -4.93
C TYR A 379 11.21 18.25 -5.65
N GLY A 380 11.89 19.02 -6.48
CA GLY A 380 13.08 18.66 -7.25
C GLY A 380 13.04 19.16 -8.68
N VAL A 381 14.07 18.82 -9.44
CA VAL A 381 14.19 19.17 -10.87
C VAL A 381 13.72 17.98 -11.71
N PRO A 382 12.72 18.14 -12.58
CA PRO A 382 12.23 17.05 -13.40
C PRO A 382 13.26 16.61 -14.45
N ASP A 383 13.23 15.33 -14.80
CA ASP A 383 14.00 14.78 -15.92
C ASP A 383 13.59 15.46 -17.23
N GLY A 384 14.52 15.53 -18.21
CA GLY A 384 14.30 16.21 -19.47
C GLY A 384 13.07 15.72 -20.26
N GLU A 385 12.77 14.44 -20.18
CA GLU A 385 11.57 13.84 -20.79
C GLU A 385 10.28 14.40 -20.16
N VAL A 386 10.23 14.54 -18.83
CA VAL A 386 9.08 15.12 -18.12
C VAL A 386 8.88 16.57 -18.47
N ILE A 387 9.97 17.34 -18.62
CA ILE A 387 9.92 18.73 -19.09
C ILE A 387 9.31 18.79 -20.49
N ASN A 388 9.78 17.96 -21.40
CA ASN A 388 9.27 17.90 -22.77
C ASN A 388 7.79 17.51 -22.83
N ASN A 389 7.38 16.50 -22.04
CA ASN A 389 5.99 16.08 -21.95
C ASN A 389 5.08 17.20 -21.42
N THR A 390 5.53 17.90 -20.36
CA THR A 390 4.78 19.03 -19.78
C THR A 390 4.59 20.15 -20.80
N ASN A 391 5.66 20.53 -21.52
CA ASN A 391 5.60 21.54 -22.57
C ASN A 391 4.68 21.10 -23.72
N ASP A 392 4.79 19.85 -24.19
CA ASP A 392 3.93 19.33 -25.26
C ASP A 392 2.44 19.36 -24.86
N ILE A 393 2.12 19.04 -23.60
CA ILE A 393 0.75 19.12 -23.07
C ILE A 393 0.24 20.56 -23.09
N HIS A 394 1.06 21.54 -22.72
CA HIS A 394 0.69 22.94 -22.73
C HIS A 394 0.52 23.46 -24.16
N ASP A 395 1.48 23.19 -25.04
CA ASP A 395 1.48 23.64 -26.44
C ASP A 395 0.32 23.02 -27.23
N LYS A 396 -0.02 21.77 -26.93
CA LYS A 396 -1.08 21.01 -27.60
C LYS A 396 -2.31 20.77 -26.72
N LYS A 397 -2.63 21.71 -25.84
CA LYS A 397 -3.72 21.58 -24.86
C LYS A 397 -5.03 21.09 -25.49
N GLN A 398 -5.46 21.71 -26.59
CA GLN A 398 -6.71 21.35 -27.29
C GLN A 398 -6.67 19.91 -27.85
N TYR A 399 -5.52 19.45 -28.33
CA TYR A 399 -5.33 18.08 -28.81
C TYR A 399 -5.54 17.09 -27.65
N TRP A 400 -4.88 17.30 -26.50
CA TRP A 400 -4.97 16.41 -25.36
C TRP A 400 -6.38 16.39 -24.73
N GLU A 401 -7.07 17.54 -24.69
CA GLU A 401 -8.46 17.62 -24.25
C GLU A 401 -9.42 16.87 -25.20
N ASN A 402 -9.24 16.97 -26.51
CA ASN A 402 -10.01 16.25 -27.49
C ASN A 402 -9.76 14.74 -27.42
N LYS A 403 -8.49 14.32 -27.35
CA LYS A 403 -8.10 12.91 -27.19
C LYS A 403 -8.72 12.30 -25.93
N ALA A 404 -8.67 13.00 -24.79
CA ALA A 404 -9.29 12.53 -23.56
C ALA A 404 -10.81 12.37 -23.73
N ARG A 405 -11.49 13.29 -24.40
CA ARG A 405 -12.92 13.23 -24.66
C ARG A 405 -13.27 12.07 -25.59
N GLU A 406 -12.49 11.84 -26.64
CA GLU A 406 -12.67 10.75 -27.59
C GLU A 406 -12.53 9.39 -26.89
N LEU A 407 -11.39 9.12 -26.24
CA LEU A 407 -11.12 7.86 -25.56
C LEU A 407 -12.14 7.56 -24.44
N LEU A 408 -12.61 8.57 -23.73
CA LEU A 408 -13.67 8.40 -22.73
C LEU A 408 -15.06 8.20 -23.37
N SER A 409 -15.30 8.66 -24.60
CA SER A 409 -16.58 8.47 -25.30
C SER A 409 -16.73 7.12 -25.96
N GLU A 410 -15.65 6.53 -26.46
CA GLU A 410 -15.66 5.20 -27.10
C GLU A 410 -16.16 4.10 -26.16
N MET A 411 -15.99 4.26 -24.85
CA MET A 411 -16.43 3.28 -23.87
C MET A 411 -17.96 3.16 -23.71
N ASP A 412 -18.77 4.08 -24.27
CA ASP A 412 -20.23 3.91 -24.25
C ASP A 412 -20.68 2.87 -25.28
N LYS A 413 -19.91 2.69 -26.35
CA LYS A 413 -20.26 1.77 -27.44
C LYS A 413 -19.97 0.31 -27.10
N THR A 414 -18.94 0.05 -26.31
CA THR A 414 -18.55 -1.32 -25.94
C THR A 414 -19.38 -1.92 -24.81
N LYS A 415 -20.09 -1.09 -24.03
CA LYS A 415 -20.97 -1.58 -22.93
C LYS A 415 -22.33 -2.08 -23.40
N ASP A 416 -22.82 -1.54 -24.51
CA ASP A 416 -24.11 -1.98 -25.07
C ASP A 416 -23.97 -3.37 -25.73
N ASP A 417 -22.75 -3.76 -26.12
CA ASP A 417 -22.44 -5.06 -26.75
C ASP A 417 -22.11 -6.19 -25.74
N GLU A 418 -21.82 -5.88 -24.46
CA GLU A 418 -21.47 -6.88 -23.42
C GLU A 418 -22.67 -7.29 -22.53
N PHE A 419 -23.82 -6.63 -22.63
CA PHE A 419 -25.00 -6.92 -21.80
C PHE A 419 -26.22 -7.40 -22.62
N ASP A 420 -26.10 -7.62 -23.94
CA ASP A 420 -27.04 -8.32 -24.80
C ASP A 420 -26.55 -9.76 -25.04
#